data_c3ab4ec845ce443f17ad0e85b0f49bda
#
_entry.id   c3ab4ec845ce443f17ad0e85b0f49bda
#
_cell.length_a   1.000
_cell.length_b   1.000
_cell.length_c   1.000
_cell.angle_alpha   90.00
_cell.angle_beta   90.00
_cell.angle_gamma   90.00
#
_symmetry.space_group_name_H-M   'P 1'
#
loop_
_entity.id
_entity.type
_entity.pdbx_description
1 polymer ?
#
loop_
_entity_poly.entity_id
_entity_poly.type
_entity_poly.pdbx_seq_one_letter_code
_entity_poly.pdbx_strand_id
1 'polypeptide(L)'
;MMRTVVMLVDDEVPFVDTMTKRLGKRDLEIVAAYTGLEALEKLKANEKVDVIILDVKMPGMDGIETLREIKKAHPLVEVIMLTGHATVETGIEGMKLGAFDYLMKPCDIEQLMAKVQEAKAKKRRHEEKITQARVSEIALRRGD
;
A
#
# COMPACT_ATOMS: atom_id res chain seq x y z
N MET A 1 -14.01 15.81 -3.95
CA MET A 1 -12.70 15.30 -3.54
C MET A 1 -12.67 13.78 -3.60
N MET A 2 -11.61 13.24 -4.15
CA MET A 2 -11.45 11.78 -4.22
C MET A 2 -11.01 11.26 -2.85
N ARG A 3 -11.69 10.21 -2.38
CA ARG A 3 -11.30 9.56 -1.15
C ARG A 3 -9.98 8.79 -1.33
N THR A 4 -9.23 8.63 -0.26
CA THR A 4 -8.06 7.76 -0.26
C THR A 4 -8.53 6.32 -0.40
N VAL A 5 -7.94 5.60 -1.33
CA VAL A 5 -8.26 4.18 -1.56
C VAL A 5 -7.17 3.33 -0.91
N VAL A 6 -7.59 2.48 0.03
CA VAL A 6 -6.69 1.58 0.75
C VAL A 6 -7.07 0.14 0.43
N MET A 7 -6.09 -0.65 -0.01
CA MET A 7 -6.29 -2.09 -0.18
C MET A 7 -5.80 -2.80 1.08
N LEU A 8 -6.64 -3.65 1.62
CA LEU A 8 -6.31 -4.45 2.81
C LEU A 8 -6.12 -5.90 2.39
N VAL A 9 -4.91 -6.41 2.54
CA VAL A 9 -4.53 -7.76 2.09
C VAL A 9 -4.16 -8.63 3.29
N ASP A 10 -5.02 -9.59 3.60
CA ASP A 10 -4.86 -10.48 4.77
C ASP A 10 -5.76 -11.68 4.60
N ASP A 11 -5.29 -12.86 4.95
CA ASP A 11 -6.08 -14.09 4.83
C ASP A 11 -7.05 -14.32 5.99
N GLU A 12 -6.93 -13.54 7.07
CA GLU A 12 -7.82 -13.63 8.22
C GLU A 12 -9.11 -12.84 7.95
N VAL A 13 -10.14 -13.51 7.44
CA VAL A 13 -11.41 -12.89 7.06
C VAL A 13 -12.03 -12.03 8.16
N PRO A 14 -12.14 -12.53 9.43
CA PRO A 14 -12.70 -11.68 10.50
C PRO A 14 -11.92 -10.39 10.74
N PHE A 15 -10.61 -10.45 10.64
CA PHE A 15 -9.75 -9.27 10.77
C PHE A 15 -10.03 -8.26 9.67
N VAL A 16 -10.09 -8.73 8.41
CA VAL A 16 -10.38 -7.89 7.24
C VAL A 16 -11.75 -7.23 7.38
N ASP A 17 -12.76 -7.99 7.79
CA ASP A 17 -14.12 -7.46 7.97
C ASP A 17 -14.17 -6.36 9.04
N THR A 18 -13.53 -6.60 10.18
CA THR A 18 -13.47 -5.64 11.28
C THR A 18 -12.74 -4.37 10.85
N MET A 19 -11.58 -4.52 10.23
CA MET A 19 -10.77 -3.39 9.79
C MET A 19 -11.43 -2.59 8.67
N THR A 20 -12.11 -3.26 7.76
CA THR A 20 -12.87 -2.59 6.69
C THR A 20 -13.93 -1.67 7.28
N LYS A 21 -14.66 -2.12 8.28
CA LYS A 21 -15.67 -1.31 8.97
C LYS A 21 -15.04 -0.14 9.71
N ARG A 22 -13.97 -0.38 10.45
CA ARG A 22 -13.31 0.66 11.25
C ARG A 22 -12.65 1.73 10.38
N LEU A 23 -11.94 1.32 9.35
CA LEU A 23 -11.28 2.26 8.44
C LEU A 23 -12.28 2.98 7.54
N GLY A 24 -13.35 2.30 7.14
CA GLY A 24 -14.40 2.90 6.30
C GLY A 24 -15.10 4.07 6.97
N LYS A 25 -15.17 4.11 8.31
CA LYS A 25 -15.73 5.22 9.07
C LYS A 25 -14.85 6.48 9.02
N ARG A 26 -13.64 6.37 8.53
CA ARG A 26 -12.66 7.45 8.46
C ARG A 26 -12.49 8.03 7.07
N ASP A 27 -13.53 7.96 6.27
CA ASP A 27 -13.56 8.50 4.91
C ASP A 27 -12.53 7.87 3.97
N LEU A 28 -12.34 6.55 4.11
CA LEU A 28 -11.50 5.76 3.23
C LEU A 28 -12.35 4.81 2.39
N GLU A 29 -11.96 4.62 1.15
CA GLU A 29 -12.51 3.55 0.33
C GLU A 29 -11.61 2.32 0.52
N ILE A 30 -12.19 1.20 0.94
CA ILE A 30 -11.45 -0.02 1.26
C ILE A 30 -11.70 -1.08 0.19
N VAL A 31 -10.61 -1.63 -0.31
CA VAL A 31 -10.63 -2.78 -1.22
C VAL A 31 -10.01 -3.95 -0.48
N ALA A 32 -10.73 -5.04 -0.32
CA ALA A 32 -10.24 -6.22 0.39
C ALA A 32 -9.67 -7.25 -0.57
N ALA A 33 -8.55 -7.86 -0.19
CA ALA A 33 -7.99 -9.01 -0.88
C ALA A 33 -7.52 -10.01 0.17
N TYR A 34 -7.75 -11.28 -0.08
CA TYR A 34 -7.48 -12.33 0.92
C TYR A 34 -6.24 -13.16 0.60
N THR A 35 -5.63 -12.92 -0.55
CA THR A 35 -4.38 -13.56 -0.97
C THR A 35 -3.51 -12.56 -1.74
N GLY A 36 -2.22 -12.87 -1.85
CA GLY A 36 -1.30 -12.05 -2.65
C GLY A 36 -1.68 -11.99 -4.12
N LEU A 37 -2.10 -13.13 -4.70
CA LEU A 37 -2.54 -13.15 -6.10
C LEU A 37 -3.77 -12.31 -6.33
N GLU A 38 -4.75 -12.38 -5.43
CA GLU A 38 -5.94 -11.55 -5.51
C GLU A 38 -5.60 -10.06 -5.43
N ALA A 39 -4.66 -9.70 -4.56
CA ALA A 39 -4.18 -8.33 -4.44
C ALA A 39 -3.61 -7.83 -5.77
N LEU A 40 -2.77 -8.62 -6.41
CA LEU A 40 -2.16 -8.25 -7.69
C LEU A 40 -3.21 -8.12 -8.81
N GLU A 41 -4.19 -9.01 -8.84
CA GLU A 41 -5.28 -8.93 -9.82
C GLU A 41 -6.13 -7.69 -9.63
N LYS A 42 -6.46 -7.36 -8.38
CA LYS A 42 -7.27 -6.17 -8.07
C LYS A 42 -6.51 -4.87 -8.33
N LEU A 43 -5.20 -4.86 -8.12
CA LEU A 43 -4.38 -3.70 -8.47
C LEU A 43 -4.37 -3.44 -9.97
N LYS A 44 -4.32 -4.48 -10.77
CA LYS A 44 -4.39 -4.38 -12.23
C LYS A 44 -5.70 -3.76 -12.69
N ALA A 45 -6.80 -4.13 -12.04
CA ALA A 45 -8.14 -3.67 -12.37
C ALA A 45 -8.48 -2.31 -11.75
N ASN A 46 -7.73 -1.86 -10.74
CA ASN A 46 -8.02 -0.65 -9.98
C ASN A 46 -6.75 0.16 -9.74
N GLU A 47 -6.49 1.10 -10.65
CA GLU A 47 -5.31 1.96 -10.60
C GLU A 47 -5.40 3.06 -9.55
N LYS A 48 -6.53 3.18 -8.85
CA LYS A 48 -6.74 4.25 -7.87
C LYS A 48 -6.25 3.92 -6.46
N VAL A 49 -5.74 2.71 -6.24
CA VAL A 49 -5.23 2.34 -4.92
C VAL A 49 -4.03 3.21 -4.55
N ASP A 50 -4.11 3.86 -3.39
CA ASP A 50 -3.06 4.74 -2.89
C ASP A 50 -2.09 4.02 -1.97
N VAL A 51 -2.63 3.23 -1.04
CA VAL A 51 -1.86 2.56 0.02
C VAL A 51 -2.38 1.14 0.18
N ILE A 52 -1.47 0.21 0.40
CA ILE A 52 -1.80 -1.19 0.68
C ILE A 52 -1.36 -1.51 2.10
N ILE A 53 -2.26 -2.12 2.88
CA ILE A 53 -1.96 -2.69 4.19
C ILE A 53 -1.85 -4.20 3.97
N LEU A 54 -0.68 -4.77 4.19
CA LEU A 54 -0.34 -6.12 3.73
C LEU A 54 0.20 -6.98 4.87
N ASP A 55 -0.41 -8.15 5.07
CA ASP A 55 0.09 -9.15 6.02
C ASP A 55 1.30 -9.88 5.43
N VAL A 56 2.21 -10.31 6.30
CA VAL A 56 3.43 -11.03 5.90
C VAL A 56 3.14 -12.51 5.66
N LYS A 57 2.44 -13.17 6.58
CA LYS A 57 2.25 -14.61 6.53
C LYS A 57 0.88 -14.97 5.96
N MET A 58 0.88 -15.41 4.70
CA MET A 58 -0.32 -15.84 4.00
C MET A 58 -0.05 -17.12 3.24
N PRO A 59 -1.08 -17.99 3.04
CA PRO A 59 -0.93 -19.19 2.22
C PRO A 59 -0.61 -18.83 0.76
N GLY A 60 0.14 -19.66 0.09
CA GLY A 60 0.54 -19.42 -1.29
C GLY A 60 1.61 -18.35 -1.37
N MET A 61 1.35 -17.29 -2.14
CA MET A 61 2.26 -16.15 -2.24
C MET A 61 2.23 -15.35 -0.91
N ASP A 62 3.34 -15.36 -0.18
CA ASP A 62 3.41 -14.65 1.10
C ASP A 62 3.52 -13.12 0.92
N GLY A 63 3.47 -12.38 2.03
CA GLY A 63 3.48 -10.93 1.99
C GLY A 63 4.77 -10.33 1.44
N ILE A 64 5.92 -10.95 1.68
CA ILE A 64 7.19 -10.46 1.15
C ILE A 64 7.24 -10.61 -0.38
N GLU A 65 6.83 -11.76 -0.90
CA GLU A 65 6.73 -11.98 -2.34
C GLU A 65 5.71 -11.03 -2.98
N THR A 66 4.57 -10.85 -2.31
CA THR A 66 3.52 -9.93 -2.77
C THR A 66 4.05 -8.50 -2.84
N LEU A 67 4.75 -8.05 -1.80
CA LEU A 67 5.38 -6.73 -1.76
C LEU A 67 6.34 -6.54 -2.93
N ARG A 68 7.19 -7.53 -3.19
CA ARG A 68 8.14 -7.49 -4.30
C ARG A 68 7.42 -7.27 -5.63
N GLU A 69 6.37 -8.04 -5.88
CA GLU A 69 5.60 -7.94 -7.13
C GLU A 69 4.83 -6.61 -7.23
N ILE A 70 4.26 -6.13 -6.13
CA ILE A 70 3.58 -4.83 -6.09
C ILE A 70 4.56 -3.71 -6.47
N LYS A 71 5.71 -3.66 -5.83
CA LYS A 71 6.68 -2.57 -6.08
C LYS A 71 7.28 -2.64 -7.48
N LYS A 72 7.33 -3.83 -8.05
CA LYS A 72 7.80 -4.03 -9.42
C LYS A 72 6.80 -3.50 -10.45
N ALA A 73 5.52 -3.80 -10.28
CA ALA A 73 4.46 -3.45 -11.22
C ALA A 73 3.82 -2.08 -10.93
N HIS A 74 3.79 -1.67 -9.65
CA HIS A 74 3.12 -0.44 -9.20
C HIS A 74 4.04 0.31 -8.22
N PRO A 75 5.18 0.85 -8.69
CA PRO A 75 6.21 1.41 -7.79
C PRO A 75 5.77 2.62 -6.98
N LEU A 76 4.71 3.32 -7.40
CA LEU A 76 4.23 4.51 -6.68
C LEU A 76 3.25 4.17 -5.56
N VAL A 77 2.63 2.98 -5.59
CA VAL A 77 1.73 2.55 -4.51
C VAL A 77 2.58 2.25 -3.28
N GLU A 78 2.22 2.84 -2.15
CA GLU A 78 2.94 2.62 -0.91
C GLU A 78 2.37 1.44 -0.14
N VAL A 79 3.22 0.66 0.51
CA VAL A 79 2.83 -0.56 1.23
C VAL A 79 3.23 -0.44 2.69
N ILE A 80 2.25 -0.65 3.58
CA ILE A 80 2.46 -0.77 5.02
C ILE A 80 2.30 -2.25 5.38
N MET A 81 3.34 -2.86 5.93
CA MET A 81 3.25 -4.24 6.42
C MET A 81 2.61 -4.22 7.79
N LEU A 82 1.54 -5.00 7.99
CA LEU A 82 0.84 -5.11 9.27
C LEU A 82 0.62 -6.58 9.59
N THR A 83 1.35 -7.12 10.56
CA THR A 83 1.37 -8.57 10.80
C THR A 83 1.48 -8.92 12.27
N GLY A 84 0.89 -10.07 12.65
CA GLY A 84 1.11 -10.72 13.94
C GLY A 84 2.35 -11.59 13.97
N HIS A 85 3.03 -11.74 12.84
CA HIS A 85 4.20 -12.61 12.68
C HIS A 85 5.47 -11.82 12.37
N ALA A 86 5.64 -10.68 13.06
CA ALA A 86 6.78 -9.81 12.85
C ALA A 86 8.08 -10.45 13.34
N THR A 87 9.10 -10.46 12.50
CA THR A 87 10.46 -10.82 12.89
C THR A 87 11.40 -9.72 12.41
N VAL A 88 12.60 -9.65 12.99
CA VAL A 88 13.63 -8.69 12.56
C VAL A 88 13.96 -8.92 11.08
N GLU A 89 14.07 -10.19 10.69
CA GLU A 89 14.42 -10.56 9.31
C GLU A 89 13.37 -10.09 8.30
N THR A 90 12.09 -10.35 8.57
CA THR A 90 11.01 -9.94 7.66
C THR A 90 10.85 -8.42 7.62
N GLY A 91 11.10 -7.74 8.76
CA GLY A 91 11.09 -6.28 8.81
C GLY A 91 12.19 -5.67 7.94
N ILE A 92 13.40 -6.18 8.06
CA ILE A 92 14.55 -5.71 7.25
C ILE A 92 14.28 -5.97 5.77
N GLU A 93 13.84 -7.17 5.42
CA GLU A 93 13.57 -7.53 4.03
C GLU A 93 12.46 -6.67 3.44
N GLY A 94 11.38 -6.47 4.18
CA GLY A 94 10.28 -5.61 3.74
C GLY A 94 10.72 -4.18 3.47
N MET A 95 11.50 -3.60 4.37
CA MET A 95 12.00 -2.23 4.18
C MET A 95 12.97 -2.14 3.00
N LYS A 96 13.82 -3.14 2.80
CA LYS A 96 14.71 -3.20 1.62
C LYS A 96 13.95 -3.29 0.30
N LEU A 97 12.82 -3.97 0.30
CA LEU A 97 11.98 -4.10 -0.89
C LEU A 97 11.11 -2.87 -1.15
N GLY A 98 11.14 -1.89 -0.26
CA GLY A 98 10.46 -0.64 -0.45
C GLY A 98 9.14 -0.47 0.31
N ALA A 99 8.89 -1.26 1.36
CA ALA A 99 7.74 -1.03 2.23
C ALA A 99 7.87 0.35 2.87
N PHE A 100 6.75 1.04 3.03
CA PHE A 100 6.72 2.34 3.69
C PHE A 100 7.00 2.19 5.19
N ASP A 101 6.37 1.19 5.81
CA ASP A 101 6.59 0.89 7.23
C ASP A 101 6.22 -0.55 7.54
N TYR A 102 6.57 -0.99 8.74
CA TYR A 102 6.36 -2.36 9.21
C TYR A 102 5.82 -2.30 10.63
N LEU A 103 4.54 -2.67 10.80
CA LEU A 103 3.82 -2.56 12.07
C LEU A 103 3.38 -3.94 12.56
N MET A 104 3.24 -4.06 13.89
CA MET A 104 2.78 -5.30 14.53
C MET A 104 1.30 -5.24 14.88
N LYS A 105 0.60 -6.36 14.70
CA LYS A 105 -0.74 -6.55 15.26
C LYS A 105 -0.63 -6.94 16.74
N PRO A 106 -1.51 -6.47 17.61
CA PRO A 106 -2.56 -5.49 17.35
C PRO A 106 -1.98 -4.09 17.21
N CYS A 107 -2.55 -3.29 16.31
CA CYS A 107 -2.11 -1.92 16.07
C CYS A 107 -3.25 -0.96 16.40
N ASP A 108 -2.92 0.13 17.07
CA ASP A 108 -3.89 1.20 17.35
C ASP A 108 -4.38 1.78 16.02
N ILE A 109 -5.69 1.90 15.87
CA ILE A 109 -6.30 2.40 14.64
C ILE A 109 -5.83 3.81 14.27
N GLU A 110 -5.63 4.67 15.27
CA GLU A 110 -5.14 6.03 15.03
C GLU A 110 -3.69 6.06 14.56
N GLN A 111 -2.87 5.15 15.08
CA GLN A 111 -1.49 4.98 14.61
C GLN A 111 -1.47 4.51 13.16
N LEU A 112 -2.32 3.53 12.83
CA LEU A 112 -2.43 3.02 11.47
C LEU A 112 -2.92 4.10 10.51
N MET A 113 -3.91 4.89 10.91
CA MET A 113 -4.41 6.02 10.10
C MET A 113 -3.33 7.05 9.84
N ALA A 114 -2.53 7.38 10.85
CA ALA A 114 -1.42 8.31 10.68
C ALA A 114 -0.43 7.80 9.62
N LYS A 115 -0.12 6.50 9.66
CA LYS A 115 0.79 5.89 8.67
C LYS A 115 0.18 5.89 7.27
N VAL A 116 -1.12 5.62 7.15
CA VAL A 116 -1.82 5.66 5.87
C VAL A 116 -1.73 7.07 5.26
N GLN A 117 -1.95 8.11 6.06
CA GLN A 117 -1.88 9.49 5.58
C GLN A 117 -0.45 9.87 5.17
N GLU A 118 0.55 9.45 5.93
CA GLU A 118 1.96 9.68 5.59
C GLU A 118 2.33 8.98 4.28
N ALA A 119 1.90 7.73 4.10
CA ALA A 119 2.16 6.94 2.90
C ALA A 119 1.50 7.58 1.67
N LYS A 120 0.26 8.02 1.81
CA LYS A 120 -0.44 8.71 0.72
C LYS A 120 0.28 10.00 0.34
N ALA A 121 0.73 10.76 1.31
CA ALA A 121 1.47 12.01 1.06
C ALA A 121 2.75 11.74 0.28
N LYS A 122 3.47 10.68 0.62
CA LYS A 122 4.67 10.25 -0.12
C LYS A 122 4.34 9.91 -1.57
N LYS A 123 3.29 9.14 -1.80
CA LYS A 123 2.84 8.78 -3.14
C LYS A 123 2.55 10.03 -3.97
N ARG A 124 1.81 10.98 -3.40
CA ARG A 124 1.49 12.26 -4.06
C ARG A 124 2.73 13.05 -4.45
N ARG A 125 3.70 13.16 -3.54
CA ARG A 125 4.94 13.88 -3.82
C ARG A 125 5.69 13.25 -5.00
N HIS A 126 5.73 11.92 -5.08
CA HIS A 126 6.36 11.23 -6.21
C HIS A 126 5.63 11.49 -7.51
N GLU A 127 4.30 11.44 -7.49
CA GLU A 127 3.47 11.72 -8.66
C GLU A 127 3.67 13.15 -9.16
N GLU A 128 3.71 14.11 -8.25
CA GLU A 128 3.95 15.53 -8.57
C GLU A 128 5.33 15.73 -9.20
N LYS A 129 6.36 15.09 -8.66
CA LYS A 129 7.72 15.18 -9.22
C LYS A 129 7.79 14.63 -10.64
N ILE A 130 7.12 13.52 -10.91
CA ILE A 130 7.06 12.92 -12.25
C ILE A 130 6.34 13.87 -13.20
N THR A 131 5.23 14.45 -12.80
CA THR A 131 4.47 15.42 -13.59
C THR A 131 5.31 16.63 -13.92
N GLN A 132 6.00 17.21 -12.94
CA GLN A 132 6.88 18.36 -13.16
C GLN A 132 8.02 18.05 -14.11
N ALA A 133 8.64 16.88 -13.97
CA ALA A 133 9.72 16.46 -14.85
C ALA A 133 9.24 16.34 -16.30
N ARG A 134 8.04 15.81 -16.52
CA ARG A 134 7.44 15.70 -17.85
C ARG A 134 7.13 17.06 -18.45
N VAL A 135 6.59 17.96 -17.65
CA VAL A 135 6.28 19.32 -18.10
C VAL A 135 7.56 20.05 -18.50
N SER A 136 8.62 19.96 -17.69
CA SER A 136 9.92 20.57 -17.99
C SER A 136 10.52 20.01 -19.27
N GLU A 137 10.43 18.71 -19.48
CA GLU A 137 10.92 18.05 -20.70
C GLU A 137 10.19 18.55 -21.94
N ILE A 138 8.86 18.68 -21.86
CA ILE A 138 8.06 19.21 -22.97
C ILE A 138 8.46 20.64 -23.31
N ALA A 139 8.64 21.48 -22.29
CA ALA A 139 9.08 22.89 -22.52
C ALA A 139 10.43 22.93 -23.22
N LEU A 140 11.40 22.10 -22.81
CA LEU A 140 12.72 22.04 -23.46
C LEU A 140 12.63 21.55 -24.90
N ARG A 141 11.77 20.63 -25.22
CA ARG A 141 11.58 20.12 -26.58
C ARG A 141 11.01 21.14 -27.54
N ARG A 142 10.30 22.14 -27.02
CA ARG A 142 9.73 23.22 -27.85
C ARG A 142 10.76 24.29 -28.20
N GLY A 143 11.97 24.19 -27.70
CA GLY A 143 13.04 25.11 -28.01
C GLY A 143 12.91 26.51 -27.41
N ASP A 144 12.18 26.61 -26.37
CA ASP A 144 11.93 27.88 -25.67
C ASP A 144 13.02 28.23 -24.68
#